data_c0e696f5fba50f06ebd859e2e1248374
#
_entry.id   c0e696f5fba50f06ebd859e2e1248374
#
_cell.length_a   1.000
_cell.length_b   1.000
_cell.length_c   1.000
_cell.angle_alpha   90.00
_cell.angle_beta   90.00
_cell.angle_gamma   90.00
#
_symmetry.space_group_name_H-M   'P 1'
#
loop_
_entity.id
_entity.type
_entity.pdbx_description
1 polymer ?
#
loop_
_entity_poly.entity_id
_entity_poly.type
_entity_poly.pdbx_seq_one_letter_code
_entity_poly.pdbx_strand_id
1 'polypeptide(L)'
;PVFAHGSEAHMVPLDKTLQEFGADVQWDDYAQMFTLIKDGAYVKVKPGAKTAIVNGKSLDLPVPVVMKEGKAWVSDTFINDVFQSGLDQTFQVEKRPHPLNSLSAAEISEAVTIVKAAPEFQPNTRFTEISLHEPDKAAVWAFALQGTPVDAPRTADVVMLDGKHVIEAVVDLQNKKILSWTPIKGAHGMVLLDDFVSVQNIINTSSEFAEVLKKHGITDPGKVVTTPLTVGFFDGKDGLQQDARLLKVVSYLDTGDGNYWAHPIENLVAVVDLEAKKIIKIEEGPVIPVPMEPRPYDGRDRNAPAVKPLEITEPEGKNYTITGDTIHWQNWDFHLRLNSRVGPILSTVTYNDNGTKRQVMYEGSLGGMIVPYGDPDVGWYFKAYLDSGDYGMGTLTSPIVRGKDAPSNAVLLDETIADYTGKPTTIPGAVAIFERYAGPEYKHLEMGKPNVSTERRELVVRWISTVGNYDYIFDWVFHDNGTIGIDAGATGIEAVKGVLAKTMHDPSAKEDTRYGTLIDHNIVGTTHQHIYNFRLDLDVDGENNTLVAMDPEVKPNTAGGPRTSTMQVNQYTIDSEQKAAQKFDPGTIRLLSNT
;
A
#
# COMPACT_ATOMS: atom_id res chain seq x y z
N PRO A 1 42.52 -26.41 41.22
CA PRO A 1 42.53 -25.29 40.27
C PRO A 1 42.21 -25.83 38.89
N VAL A 2 40.99 -25.54 38.48
CA VAL A 2 40.53 -25.83 37.12
C VAL A 2 40.92 -24.63 36.28
N PHE A 3 41.82 -24.85 35.36
CA PHE A 3 42.15 -23.84 34.34
C PHE A 3 40.97 -23.71 33.37
N ALA A 4 40.27 -22.60 33.42
CA ALA A 4 39.36 -22.19 32.39
C ALA A 4 40.19 -21.79 31.16
N HIS A 5 40.17 -22.59 30.12
CA HIS A 5 40.59 -22.14 28.78
C HIS A 5 39.54 -21.16 28.27
N GLY A 6 39.88 -19.87 28.31
CA GLY A 6 39.19 -18.86 27.54
C GLY A 6 39.45 -19.12 26.06
N SER A 7 38.50 -19.67 25.34
CA SER A 7 38.51 -19.64 23.89
C SER A 7 38.36 -18.17 23.46
N GLU A 8 39.37 -17.62 22.82
CA GLU A 8 39.22 -16.34 22.11
C GLU A 8 38.02 -16.48 21.15
N ALA A 9 37.01 -15.63 21.32
CA ALA A 9 35.85 -15.65 20.45
C ALA A 9 36.28 -15.37 19.01
N HIS A 10 35.94 -16.25 18.11
CA HIS A 10 36.25 -16.08 16.69
C HIS A 10 35.38 -14.94 16.14
N MET A 11 36.02 -13.89 15.62
CA MET A 11 35.35 -12.69 15.11
C MET A 11 35.15 -12.79 13.59
N VAL A 12 33.95 -12.51 13.13
CA VAL A 12 33.54 -12.55 11.72
C VAL A 12 32.96 -11.20 11.29
N PRO A 13 33.09 -10.79 10.00
CA PRO A 13 32.46 -9.57 9.50
C PRO A 13 30.93 -9.67 9.60
N LEU A 14 30.30 -8.65 10.16
CA LEU A 14 28.85 -8.59 10.38
C LEU A 14 28.07 -8.67 9.07
N ASP A 15 28.51 -7.93 8.04
CA ASP A 15 27.92 -7.88 6.71
C ASP A 15 27.85 -9.27 6.06
N LYS A 16 28.94 -10.04 6.10
CA LYS A 16 29.01 -11.40 5.55
C LYS A 16 28.11 -12.37 6.33
N THR A 17 28.18 -12.32 7.66
CA THR A 17 27.42 -13.22 8.54
C THR A 17 25.92 -13.01 8.37
N LEU A 18 25.47 -11.74 8.23
CA LEU A 18 24.07 -11.41 8.06
C LEU A 18 23.57 -11.76 6.65
N GLN A 19 24.39 -11.59 5.62
CA GLN A 19 24.05 -12.00 4.26
C GLN A 19 23.85 -13.53 4.17
N GLU A 20 24.71 -14.31 4.84
CA GLU A 20 24.58 -15.77 4.93
C GLU A 20 23.34 -16.18 5.74
N PHE A 21 22.95 -15.38 6.73
CA PHE A 21 21.77 -15.61 7.55
C PHE A 21 20.47 -15.07 6.92
N GLY A 22 20.56 -14.21 5.90
CA GLY A 22 19.41 -13.59 5.24
C GLY A 22 18.75 -12.49 6.07
N ALA A 23 19.52 -11.73 6.84
CA ALA A 23 19.05 -10.58 7.59
C ALA A 23 19.47 -9.27 6.90
N ASP A 24 18.58 -8.28 6.91
CA ASP A 24 18.89 -6.93 6.45
C ASP A 24 19.67 -6.14 7.51
N VAL A 25 20.61 -5.31 7.04
CA VAL A 25 21.44 -4.45 7.87
C VAL A 25 21.24 -3.00 7.47
N GLN A 26 20.86 -2.18 8.44
CA GLN A 26 20.81 -0.72 8.29
C GLN A 26 21.78 -0.06 9.24
N TRP A 27 22.56 0.89 8.74
CA TRP A 27 23.42 1.73 9.56
C TRP A 27 22.76 3.09 9.77
N ASP A 28 22.67 3.52 11.01
CA ASP A 28 22.22 4.85 11.39
C ASP A 28 23.42 5.73 11.73
N ASP A 29 23.76 6.65 10.82
CA ASP A 29 24.88 7.55 10.98
C ASP A 29 24.77 8.50 12.17
N TYR A 30 23.55 8.84 12.57
CA TYR A 30 23.31 9.73 13.69
C TYR A 30 23.39 9.00 15.04
N ALA A 31 22.68 7.88 15.15
CA ALA A 31 22.70 7.06 16.37
C ALA A 31 24.01 6.26 16.51
N GLN A 32 24.82 6.17 15.45
CA GLN A 32 26.02 5.35 15.36
C GLN A 32 25.70 3.88 15.74
N MET A 33 24.67 3.32 15.11
CA MET A 33 24.06 2.05 15.51
C MET A 33 23.69 1.21 14.30
N PHE A 34 23.90 -0.09 14.37
CA PHE A 34 23.36 -1.05 13.43
C PHE A 34 21.94 -1.46 13.85
N THR A 35 21.03 -1.52 12.90
CA THR A 35 19.75 -2.19 13.05
C THR A 35 19.74 -3.39 12.11
N LEU A 36 19.52 -4.58 12.65
CA LEU A 36 19.49 -5.85 11.95
C LEU A 36 18.04 -6.33 11.97
N ILE A 37 17.53 -6.76 10.84
CA ILE A 37 16.11 -7.11 10.69
C ILE A 37 16.03 -8.48 10.04
N LYS A 38 15.30 -9.41 10.67
CA LYS A 38 14.95 -10.70 10.08
C LYS A 38 13.68 -11.24 10.70
N ASP A 39 12.77 -11.77 9.89
CA ASP A 39 11.58 -12.51 10.30
C ASP A 39 10.76 -11.77 11.38
N GLY A 40 10.63 -10.43 11.23
CA GLY A 40 9.92 -9.59 12.19
C GLY A 40 10.69 -9.26 13.48
N ALA A 41 11.85 -9.88 13.71
CA ALA A 41 12.74 -9.53 14.80
C ALA A 41 13.68 -8.40 14.38
N TYR A 42 13.92 -7.44 15.29
CA TYR A 42 14.96 -6.44 15.09
C TYR A 42 15.97 -6.45 16.24
N VAL A 43 17.21 -6.23 15.88
CA VAL A 43 18.32 -6.10 16.83
C VAL A 43 19.00 -4.77 16.60
N LYS A 44 19.08 -3.95 17.65
CA LYS A 44 19.88 -2.71 17.61
C LYS A 44 21.15 -2.90 18.41
N VAL A 45 22.29 -2.58 17.82
CA VAL A 45 23.58 -2.71 18.49
C VAL A 45 24.54 -1.59 18.10
N LYS A 46 25.20 -0.99 19.10
CA LYS A 46 26.27 -0.01 18.90
C LYS A 46 27.65 -0.70 18.86
N PRO A 47 28.55 -0.24 18.02
CA PRO A 47 29.96 -0.63 18.13
C PRO A 47 30.49 -0.33 19.55
N GLY A 48 31.18 -1.28 20.13
CA GLY A 48 31.74 -1.20 21.49
C GLY A 48 30.75 -1.46 22.62
N ALA A 49 29.44 -1.57 22.35
CA ALA A 49 28.48 -1.90 23.39
C ALA A 49 28.57 -3.37 23.82
N LYS A 50 28.35 -3.61 25.11
CA LYS A 50 28.24 -4.95 25.71
C LYS A 50 26.81 -5.47 25.76
N THR A 51 25.87 -4.69 25.22
CA THR A 51 24.46 -5.05 25.14
C THR A 51 23.93 -4.74 23.76
N ALA A 52 22.98 -5.55 23.29
CA ALA A 52 22.12 -5.28 22.15
C ALA A 52 20.68 -5.09 22.63
N ILE A 53 19.88 -4.37 21.86
CA ILE A 53 18.43 -4.29 22.06
C ILE A 53 17.78 -5.25 21.07
N VAL A 54 17.18 -6.31 21.58
CA VAL A 54 16.48 -7.33 20.78
C VAL A 54 14.99 -7.20 21.03
N ASN A 55 14.23 -6.80 20.01
CA ASN A 55 12.78 -6.53 20.12
C ASN A 55 12.40 -5.66 21.32
N GLY A 56 13.19 -4.61 21.59
CA GLY A 56 12.99 -3.68 22.70
C GLY A 56 13.56 -4.10 24.03
N LYS A 57 14.07 -5.32 24.20
CA LYS A 57 14.69 -5.81 25.44
C LYS A 57 16.22 -5.78 25.35
N SER A 58 16.87 -5.38 26.44
CA SER A 58 18.34 -5.42 26.54
C SER A 58 18.82 -6.87 26.68
N LEU A 59 19.76 -7.26 25.85
CA LEU A 59 20.44 -8.54 25.85
C LEU A 59 21.94 -8.31 26.06
N ASP A 60 22.56 -8.98 27.02
CA ASP A 60 24.00 -8.93 27.22
C ASP A 60 24.72 -9.70 26.11
N LEU A 61 25.70 -9.07 25.48
CA LEU A 61 26.54 -9.69 24.46
C LEU A 61 27.77 -10.32 25.11
N PRO A 62 28.03 -11.60 24.85
CA PRO A 62 29.26 -12.25 25.31
C PRO A 62 30.53 -11.53 24.84
N VAL A 63 30.47 -10.99 23.61
CA VAL A 63 31.53 -10.22 22.98
C VAL A 63 30.95 -8.96 22.33
N PRO A 64 31.49 -7.76 22.61
CA PRO A 64 30.98 -6.52 22.00
C PRO A 64 31.27 -6.49 20.50
N VAL A 65 30.41 -5.79 19.76
CA VAL A 65 30.63 -5.49 18.33
C VAL A 65 31.82 -4.56 18.19
N VAL A 66 32.78 -4.88 17.34
CA VAL A 66 34.01 -4.12 17.15
C VAL A 66 34.08 -3.56 15.74
N MET A 67 34.51 -2.31 15.59
CA MET A 67 34.84 -1.73 14.30
C MET A 67 36.31 -2.00 13.95
N LYS A 68 36.57 -2.62 12.82
CA LYS A 68 37.90 -2.82 12.24
C LYS A 68 37.89 -2.44 10.76
N GLU A 69 38.80 -1.56 10.35
CA GLU A 69 38.94 -1.12 8.95
C GLU A 69 37.62 -0.65 8.32
N GLY A 70 36.80 0.08 9.08
CA GLY A 70 35.50 0.60 8.64
C GLY A 70 34.37 -0.44 8.56
N LYS A 71 34.62 -1.69 8.99
CA LYS A 71 33.62 -2.76 9.03
C LYS A 71 33.31 -3.17 10.47
N ALA A 72 32.06 -3.56 10.70
CA ALA A 72 31.67 -4.14 11.98
C ALA A 72 32.05 -5.63 12.01
N TRP A 73 32.56 -6.06 13.16
CA TRP A 73 32.92 -7.46 13.45
C TRP A 73 32.17 -7.93 14.69
N VAL A 74 31.67 -9.14 14.65
CA VAL A 74 30.91 -9.79 15.73
C VAL A 74 31.48 -11.17 16.02
N SER A 75 31.12 -11.77 17.17
CA SER A 75 31.42 -13.18 17.40
C SER A 75 30.68 -14.06 16.40
N ASP A 76 31.25 -15.21 16.06
CA ASP A 76 30.59 -16.21 15.22
C ASP A 76 29.28 -16.77 15.82
N THR A 77 29.09 -16.61 17.13
CA THR A 77 27.84 -16.95 17.84
C THR A 77 26.83 -15.81 17.87
N PHE A 78 27.21 -14.58 17.46
CA PHE A 78 26.37 -13.38 17.60
C PHE A 78 24.95 -13.54 17.06
N ILE A 79 24.80 -14.15 15.88
CA ILE A 79 23.50 -14.39 15.26
C ILE A 79 22.62 -15.28 16.13
N ASN A 80 23.18 -16.36 16.66
CA ASN A 80 22.49 -17.27 17.57
C ASN A 80 22.11 -16.56 18.88
N ASP A 81 23.04 -15.76 19.42
CA ASP A 81 22.84 -15.05 20.68
C ASP A 81 21.70 -14.01 20.58
N VAL A 82 21.59 -13.28 19.47
CA VAL A 82 20.64 -12.17 19.32
C VAL A 82 19.32 -12.57 18.64
N PHE A 83 19.32 -13.51 17.69
CA PHE A 83 18.10 -13.91 16.97
C PHE A 83 17.47 -15.18 17.52
N GLN A 84 18.22 -16.16 18.02
CA GLN A 84 17.63 -17.39 18.58
C GLN A 84 17.17 -17.23 20.04
N SER A 85 17.91 -16.51 20.87
CA SER A 85 17.49 -16.27 22.25
C SER A 85 16.37 -15.22 22.39
N GLY A 86 16.18 -14.37 21.35
CA GLY A 86 15.07 -13.41 21.28
C GLY A 86 13.77 -13.97 20.70
N LEU A 87 13.85 -15.09 19.95
CA LEU A 87 12.69 -15.72 19.31
C LEU A 87 11.87 -16.62 20.24
N ASP A 88 12.44 -17.09 21.35
CA ASP A 88 11.79 -18.06 22.24
C ASP A 88 10.60 -17.51 23.06
N GLN A 89 10.26 -16.22 22.96
CA GLN A 89 9.22 -15.62 23.81
C GLN A 89 8.03 -14.97 23.10
N THR A 90 7.95 -14.94 21.75
CA THR A 90 6.87 -14.23 21.07
C THR A 90 6.18 -14.95 19.91
N PHE A 91 6.65 -16.10 19.45
CA PHE A 91 6.00 -16.84 18.37
C PHE A 91 5.52 -18.22 18.87
N GLN A 92 4.24 -18.31 19.21
CA GLN A 92 3.57 -19.61 19.27
C GLN A 92 3.17 -19.97 17.83
N VAL A 93 3.75 -21.05 17.30
CA VAL A 93 3.33 -21.62 16.01
C VAL A 93 1.88 -22.05 16.17
N GLU A 94 1.00 -21.44 15.41
CA GLU A 94 -0.40 -21.82 15.34
C GLU A 94 -0.53 -23.29 14.93
N LYS A 95 -1.22 -24.09 15.72
CA LYS A 95 -1.46 -25.51 15.40
C LYS A 95 -2.42 -25.69 14.21
N ARG A 96 -3.11 -24.65 13.78
CA ARG A 96 -4.04 -24.65 12.64
C ARG A 96 -3.93 -23.31 11.90
N PRO A 97 -3.56 -23.33 10.61
CA PRO A 97 -3.50 -22.11 9.82
C PRO A 97 -4.90 -21.50 9.70
N HIS A 98 -4.98 -20.16 9.72
CA HIS A 98 -6.23 -19.45 9.50
C HIS A 98 -6.77 -19.74 8.08
N PRO A 99 -8.08 -19.98 7.89
CA PRO A 99 -8.64 -20.33 6.57
C PRO A 99 -8.45 -19.23 5.51
N LEU A 100 -8.28 -17.98 5.96
CA LEU A 100 -8.06 -16.82 5.08
C LEU A 100 -6.59 -16.46 4.89
N ASN A 101 -5.62 -17.25 5.35
CA ASN A 101 -4.20 -16.97 5.08
C ASN A 101 -3.96 -16.81 3.58
N SER A 102 -3.09 -15.88 3.21
CA SER A 102 -2.60 -15.73 1.83
C SER A 102 -2.11 -17.07 1.27
N LEU A 103 -2.12 -17.21 -0.05
CA LEU A 103 -1.48 -18.37 -0.68
C LEU A 103 0.03 -18.31 -0.44
N SER A 104 0.59 -19.42 0.02
CA SER A 104 2.05 -19.57 0.13
C SER A 104 2.70 -19.63 -1.25
N ALA A 105 4.01 -19.39 -1.31
CA ALA A 105 4.79 -19.52 -2.55
C ALA A 105 4.62 -20.88 -3.23
N ALA A 106 4.49 -21.95 -2.43
CA ALA A 106 4.24 -23.30 -2.95
C ALA A 106 2.84 -23.42 -3.56
N GLU A 107 1.81 -22.87 -2.90
CA GLU A 107 0.43 -22.88 -3.39
C GLU A 107 0.27 -22.04 -4.67
N ILE A 108 0.91 -20.89 -4.76
CA ILE A 108 0.98 -20.08 -5.98
C ILE A 108 1.61 -20.88 -7.12
N SER A 109 2.75 -21.53 -6.87
CA SER A 109 3.45 -22.35 -7.87
C SER A 109 2.61 -23.56 -8.32
N GLU A 110 1.87 -24.17 -7.41
CA GLU A 110 0.97 -25.29 -7.72
C GLU A 110 -0.22 -24.82 -8.56
N ALA A 111 -0.86 -23.68 -8.21
CA ALA A 111 -1.94 -23.08 -9.00
C ALA A 111 -1.50 -22.82 -10.44
N VAL A 112 -0.32 -22.22 -10.62
CA VAL A 112 0.27 -21.97 -11.93
C VAL A 112 0.53 -23.27 -12.71
N THR A 113 1.02 -24.30 -12.04
CA THR A 113 1.29 -25.61 -12.66
C THR A 113 0.01 -26.25 -13.16
N ILE A 114 -1.06 -26.23 -12.35
CA ILE A 114 -2.37 -26.77 -12.71
C ILE A 114 -2.96 -26.03 -13.91
N VAL A 115 -2.92 -24.68 -13.87
CA VAL A 115 -3.47 -23.84 -14.94
C VAL A 115 -2.69 -24.02 -16.25
N LYS A 116 -1.36 -24.08 -16.19
CA LYS A 116 -0.51 -24.29 -17.39
C LYS A 116 -0.68 -25.66 -18.04
N ALA A 117 -1.21 -26.65 -17.31
CA ALA A 117 -1.54 -27.97 -17.85
C ALA A 117 -2.89 -28.03 -18.56
N ALA A 118 -3.72 -26.97 -18.47
CA ALA A 118 -5.02 -26.92 -19.13
C ALA A 118 -4.87 -26.83 -20.66
N PRO A 119 -5.71 -27.54 -21.43
CA PRO A 119 -5.68 -27.46 -22.90
C PRO A 119 -5.95 -26.05 -23.46
N GLU A 120 -6.68 -25.24 -22.72
CA GLU A 120 -7.04 -23.85 -23.04
C GLU A 120 -5.90 -22.87 -22.82
N PHE A 121 -4.88 -23.22 -22.03
CA PHE A 121 -3.78 -22.32 -21.67
C PHE A 121 -2.88 -22.04 -22.89
N GLN A 122 -2.60 -20.76 -23.12
CA GLN A 122 -1.72 -20.33 -24.19
C GLN A 122 -0.31 -19.96 -23.68
N PRO A 123 0.77 -20.21 -24.43
CA PRO A 123 2.14 -19.97 -23.96
C PRO A 123 2.46 -18.54 -23.55
N ASN A 124 1.75 -17.56 -24.12
CA ASN A 124 1.95 -16.13 -23.85
C ASN A 124 0.97 -15.57 -22.81
N THR A 125 0.18 -16.43 -22.15
CA THR A 125 -0.74 -16.02 -21.09
C THR A 125 0.05 -15.49 -19.89
N ARG A 126 -0.40 -14.34 -19.37
CA ARG A 126 0.15 -13.67 -18.20
C ARG A 126 -0.84 -13.75 -17.06
N PHE A 127 -0.35 -13.60 -15.83
CA PHE A 127 -1.15 -13.63 -14.63
C PHE A 127 -1.33 -12.20 -14.11
N THR A 128 -2.56 -11.77 -13.92
CA THR A 128 -2.86 -10.46 -13.32
C THR A 128 -3.10 -10.59 -11.83
N GLU A 129 -3.65 -11.74 -11.38
CA GLU A 129 -3.87 -12.03 -9.98
C GLU A 129 -3.84 -13.55 -9.73
N ILE A 130 -3.21 -13.98 -8.65
CA ILE A 130 -3.35 -15.31 -8.07
C ILE A 130 -3.54 -15.10 -6.58
N SER A 131 -4.76 -15.36 -6.09
CA SER A 131 -5.13 -15.10 -4.71
C SER A 131 -5.93 -16.26 -4.11
N LEU A 132 -6.13 -16.22 -2.81
CA LEU A 132 -7.00 -17.17 -2.13
C LEU A 132 -8.44 -17.03 -2.64
N HIS A 133 -9.03 -18.12 -3.10
CA HIS A 133 -10.48 -18.23 -3.23
C HIS A 133 -11.06 -18.54 -1.86
N GLU A 134 -11.79 -17.58 -1.29
CA GLU A 134 -12.25 -17.67 0.09
C GLU A 134 -13.26 -18.81 0.30
N PRO A 135 -13.17 -19.52 1.41
CA PRO A 135 -14.22 -20.45 1.81
C PRO A 135 -15.50 -19.71 2.24
N ASP A 136 -16.54 -20.47 2.47
CA ASP A 136 -17.85 -19.95 2.93
C ASP A 136 -17.71 -19.03 4.16
N LYS A 137 -18.32 -17.86 4.11
CA LYS A 137 -18.24 -16.81 5.14
C LYS A 137 -18.68 -17.32 6.52
N ALA A 138 -19.78 -18.09 6.58
CA ALA A 138 -20.28 -18.61 7.86
C ALA A 138 -19.32 -19.64 8.46
N ALA A 139 -18.66 -20.45 7.62
CA ALA A 139 -17.63 -21.39 8.08
C ALA A 139 -16.40 -20.66 8.61
N VAL A 140 -16.00 -19.56 7.97
CA VAL A 140 -14.88 -18.70 8.44
C VAL A 140 -15.22 -18.05 9.78
N TRP A 141 -16.44 -17.54 9.95
CA TRP A 141 -16.89 -17.00 11.24
C TRP A 141 -16.94 -18.07 12.33
N ALA A 142 -17.41 -19.29 12.03
CA ALA A 142 -17.39 -20.40 12.98
C ALA A 142 -15.96 -20.75 13.42
N PHE A 143 -15.00 -20.66 12.51
CA PHE A 143 -13.57 -20.80 12.84
C PHE A 143 -13.10 -19.67 13.77
N ALA A 144 -13.34 -18.42 13.42
CA ALA A 144 -12.86 -17.25 14.16
C ALA A 144 -13.45 -17.15 15.59
N LEU A 145 -14.71 -17.52 15.76
CA LEU A 145 -15.43 -17.39 17.04
C LEU A 145 -15.31 -18.63 17.92
N GLN A 146 -15.25 -19.82 17.32
CA GLN A 146 -15.40 -21.09 18.04
C GLN A 146 -14.21 -22.05 17.81
N GLY A 147 -13.29 -21.71 16.90
CA GLY A 147 -12.20 -22.61 16.51
C GLY A 147 -12.67 -23.82 15.69
N THR A 148 -13.87 -23.79 15.12
CA THR A 148 -14.43 -24.87 14.30
C THR A 148 -13.62 -24.97 13.00
N PRO A 149 -13.02 -26.11 12.65
CA PRO A 149 -12.26 -26.25 11.42
C PRO A 149 -13.15 -26.01 10.19
N VAL A 150 -12.64 -25.30 9.19
CA VAL A 150 -13.31 -25.14 7.90
C VAL A 150 -13.09 -26.42 7.09
N ASP A 151 -14.17 -27.12 6.77
CA ASP A 151 -14.18 -28.32 5.93
C ASP A 151 -14.40 -27.95 4.47
N ALA A 152 -13.39 -27.33 3.86
CA ALA A 152 -13.38 -26.96 2.46
C ALA A 152 -11.98 -27.18 1.87
N PRO A 153 -11.86 -27.57 0.60
CA PRO A 153 -10.56 -27.64 -0.06
C PRO A 153 -9.92 -26.26 -0.16
N ARG A 154 -8.61 -26.22 -0.10
CA ARG A 154 -7.84 -24.99 -0.34
C ARG A 154 -7.87 -24.67 -1.83
N THR A 155 -8.42 -23.52 -2.20
CA THR A 155 -8.67 -23.09 -3.58
C THR A 155 -8.05 -21.75 -3.87
N ALA A 156 -7.73 -21.51 -5.15
CA ALA A 156 -7.15 -20.27 -5.62
C ALA A 156 -7.99 -19.65 -6.74
N ASP A 157 -8.18 -18.34 -6.68
CA ASP A 157 -8.60 -17.52 -7.81
C ASP A 157 -7.39 -17.19 -8.67
N VAL A 158 -7.51 -17.40 -9.98
CA VAL A 158 -6.46 -17.12 -10.95
C VAL A 158 -7.05 -16.26 -12.06
N VAL A 159 -6.62 -15.00 -12.13
CA VAL A 159 -6.99 -14.10 -13.22
C VAL A 159 -5.84 -13.99 -14.20
N MET A 160 -6.15 -14.28 -15.47
CA MET A 160 -5.18 -14.38 -16.55
C MET A 160 -5.50 -13.43 -17.68
N LEU A 161 -4.47 -13.11 -18.47
CA LEU A 161 -4.54 -12.27 -19.63
C LEU A 161 -3.88 -13.01 -20.83
N ASP A 162 -4.70 -13.48 -21.76
CA ASP A 162 -4.28 -14.05 -23.03
C ASP A 162 -4.52 -13.04 -24.16
N GLY A 163 -3.46 -12.37 -24.61
CA GLY A 163 -3.57 -11.19 -25.48
C GLY A 163 -4.45 -10.12 -24.80
N LYS A 164 -5.61 -9.82 -25.39
CA LYS A 164 -6.61 -8.90 -24.82
C LYS A 164 -7.70 -9.61 -23.99
N HIS A 165 -7.72 -10.93 -23.98
CA HIS A 165 -8.78 -11.71 -23.33
C HIS A 165 -8.48 -11.95 -21.86
N VAL A 166 -9.41 -11.53 -21.02
CA VAL A 166 -9.37 -11.80 -19.57
C VAL A 166 -10.04 -13.15 -19.31
N ILE A 167 -9.40 -13.97 -18.50
CA ILE A 167 -9.87 -15.30 -18.12
C ILE A 167 -9.80 -15.40 -16.60
N GLU A 168 -10.90 -15.81 -15.98
CA GLU A 168 -10.96 -16.17 -14.57
C GLU A 168 -11.05 -17.67 -14.40
N ALA A 169 -10.22 -18.23 -13.54
CA ALA A 169 -10.24 -19.63 -13.18
C ALA A 169 -10.25 -19.81 -11.66
N VAL A 170 -10.94 -20.85 -11.21
CA VAL A 170 -10.87 -21.33 -9.81
C VAL A 170 -10.16 -22.67 -9.80
N VAL A 171 -9.14 -22.79 -8.96
CA VAL A 171 -8.26 -23.96 -8.89
C VAL A 171 -8.33 -24.59 -7.51
N ASP A 172 -8.64 -25.87 -7.48
CA ASP A 172 -8.55 -26.72 -6.28
C ASP A 172 -7.11 -27.22 -6.13
N LEU A 173 -6.38 -26.64 -5.17
CA LEU A 173 -4.97 -26.93 -4.93
C LEU A 173 -4.78 -28.33 -4.31
N GLN A 174 -5.75 -28.79 -3.53
CA GLN A 174 -5.68 -30.08 -2.84
C GLN A 174 -5.90 -31.25 -3.81
N ASN A 175 -6.88 -31.15 -4.70
CA ASN A 175 -7.21 -32.17 -5.67
C ASN A 175 -6.54 -31.93 -7.04
N LYS A 176 -5.76 -30.86 -7.19
CA LYS A 176 -4.99 -30.49 -8.40
C LYS A 176 -5.84 -30.41 -9.65
N LYS A 177 -6.96 -29.71 -9.59
CA LYS A 177 -7.91 -29.58 -10.70
C LYS A 177 -8.46 -28.17 -10.84
N ILE A 178 -8.84 -27.83 -12.04
CA ILE A 178 -9.56 -26.58 -12.35
C ILE A 178 -11.05 -26.83 -12.08
N LEU A 179 -11.65 -25.97 -11.25
CA LEU A 179 -13.08 -26.00 -10.92
C LEU A 179 -13.90 -25.19 -11.90
N SER A 180 -13.35 -24.07 -12.37
CA SER A 180 -13.96 -23.22 -13.39
C SER A 180 -12.89 -22.57 -14.27
N TRP A 181 -13.25 -22.29 -15.53
CA TRP A 181 -12.45 -21.55 -16.49
C TRP A 181 -13.39 -20.69 -17.32
N THR A 182 -13.38 -19.38 -17.09
CA THR A 182 -14.39 -18.47 -17.62
C THR A 182 -13.74 -17.29 -18.35
N PRO A 183 -13.81 -17.24 -19.68
CA PRO A 183 -13.46 -16.03 -20.43
C PRO A 183 -14.44 -14.90 -20.13
N ILE A 184 -13.92 -13.73 -19.73
CA ILE A 184 -14.72 -12.57 -19.37
C ILE A 184 -14.82 -11.62 -20.56
N LYS A 185 -16.03 -11.45 -21.09
CA LYS A 185 -16.27 -10.59 -22.26
C LYS A 185 -16.33 -9.12 -21.84
N GLY A 186 -15.70 -8.25 -22.63
CA GLY A 186 -15.74 -6.79 -22.43
C GLY A 186 -14.91 -6.31 -21.24
N ALA A 187 -14.11 -7.18 -20.61
CA ALA A 187 -13.16 -6.79 -19.59
C ALA A 187 -11.80 -6.47 -20.21
N HIS A 188 -11.09 -5.54 -19.58
CA HIS A 188 -9.69 -5.23 -19.89
C HIS A 188 -8.81 -5.68 -18.72
N GLY A 189 -7.70 -6.35 -19.03
CA GLY A 189 -6.72 -6.72 -18.01
C GLY A 189 -5.89 -5.52 -17.56
N MET A 190 -5.32 -5.64 -16.36
CA MET A 190 -4.40 -4.66 -15.78
C MET A 190 -3.22 -4.37 -16.72
N VAL A 191 -2.63 -3.19 -16.57
CA VAL A 191 -1.34 -2.84 -17.17
C VAL A 191 -0.26 -3.54 -16.36
N LEU A 192 0.50 -4.43 -17.01
CA LEU A 192 1.51 -5.23 -16.36
C LEU A 192 2.91 -4.65 -16.58
N LEU A 193 3.87 -5.06 -15.76
CA LEU A 193 5.23 -4.53 -15.84
C LEU A 193 5.90 -4.74 -17.21
N ASP A 194 5.63 -5.86 -17.89
CA ASP A 194 6.14 -6.11 -19.23
C ASP A 194 5.49 -5.23 -20.31
N ASP A 195 4.30 -4.68 -20.06
CA ASP A 195 3.67 -3.69 -20.94
C ASP A 195 4.47 -2.37 -20.95
N PHE A 196 5.00 -1.94 -19.78
CA PHE A 196 5.88 -0.76 -19.69
C PHE A 196 7.14 -0.93 -20.54
N VAL A 197 7.78 -2.10 -20.45
CA VAL A 197 8.98 -2.42 -21.26
C VAL A 197 8.64 -2.48 -22.74
N SER A 198 7.52 -3.11 -23.10
CA SER A 198 7.03 -3.17 -24.48
C SER A 198 6.77 -1.79 -25.07
N VAL A 199 6.06 -0.94 -24.34
CA VAL A 199 5.75 0.43 -24.77
C VAL A 199 7.02 1.25 -24.95
N GLN A 200 7.95 1.21 -24.02
CA GLN A 200 9.23 1.92 -24.14
C GLN A 200 9.98 1.51 -25.41
N ASN A 201 10.01 0.21 -25.71
CA ASN A 201 10.66 -0.30 -26.91
C ASN A 201 9.94 0.14 -28.20
N ILE A 202 8.60 0.11 -28.23
CA ILE A 202 7.79 0.59 -29.37
C ILE A 202 8.06 2.06 -29.65
N ILE A 203 8.07 2.90 -28.62
CA ILE A 203 8.33 4.34 -28.73
C ILE A 203 9.75 4.59 -29.24
N ASN A 204 10.76 3.96 -28.62
CA ASN A 204 12.17 4.17 -28.97
C ASN A 204 12.53 3.73 -30.40
N THR A 205 11.79 2.77 -30.97
CA THR A 205 12.05 2.25 -32.31
C THR A 205 11.17 2.89 -33.41
N SER A 206 10.21 3.74 -33.03
CA SER A 206 9.34 4.42 -33.96
C SER A 206 10.01 5.61 -34.64
N SER A 207 10.25 5.51 -35.95
CA SER A 207 10.76 6.63 -36.73
C SER A 207 9.73 7.79 -36.84
N GLU A 208 8.43 7.49 -36.88
CA GLU A 208 7.37 8.48 -36.89
C GLU A 208 7.37 9.31 -35.59
N PHE A 209 7.44 8.63 -34.44
CA PHE A 209 7.50 9.30 -33.15
C PHE A 209 8.78 10.11 -32.98
N ALA A 210 9.91 9.61 -33.47
CA ALA A 210 11.18 10.34 -33.46
C ALA A 210 11.13 11.65 -34.28
N GLU A 211 10.42 11.67 -35.40
CA GLU A 211 10.20 12.92 -36.16
C GLU A 211 9.34 13.93 -35.39
N VAL A 212 8.34 13.46 -34.65
CA VAL A 212 7.54 14.35 -33.80
C VAL A 212 8.35 14.89 -32.63
N LEU A 213 9.18 14.07 -32.00
CA LEU A 213 10.09 14.51 -30.92
C LEU A 213 11.02 15.66 -31.35
N LYS A 214 11.47 15.66 -32.60
CA LYS A 214 12.30 16.76 -33.15
C LYS A 214 11.55 18.11 -33.15
N LYS A 215 10.22 18.11 -33.33
CA LYS A 215 9.42 19.35 -33.22
C LYS A 215 9.48 19.92 -31.80
N HIS A 216 9.61 19.06 -30.79
CA HIS A 216 9.80 19.41 -29.39
C HIS A 216 11.27 19.68 -29.02
N GLY A 217 12.18 19.71 -29.97
CA GLY A 217 13.61 19.96 -29.76
C GLY A 217 14.40 18.75 -29.23
N ILE A 218 13.82 17.55 -29.28
CA ILE A 218 14.42 16.32 -28.77
C ILE A 218 14.96 15.51 -29.96
N THR A 219 16.29 15.35 -30.01
CA THR A 219 16.98 14.64 -31.09
C THR A 219 17.45 13.23 -30.70
N ASP A 220 17.43 12.91 -29.42
CA ASP A 220 17.84 11.61 -28.88
C ASP A 220 16.63 10.92 -28.21
N PRO A 221 15.94 9.99 -28.90
CA PRO A 221 14.84 9.23 -28.32
C PRO A 221 15.24 8.36 -27.11
N GLY A 222 16.53 8.03 -26.98
CA GLY A 222 17.05 7.24 -25.84
C GLY A 222 16.97 7.96 -24.49
N LYS A 223 16.74 9.28 -24.49
CA LYS A 223 16.50 10.09 -23.30
C LYS A 223 15.02 10.24 -22.95
N VAL A 224 14.12 9.64 -23.73
CA VAL A 224 12.69 9.73 -23.47
C VAL A 224 12.24 8.58 -22.58
N VAL A 225 11.66 8.94 -21.43
CA VAL A 225 11.02 8.00 -20.51
C VAL A 225 9.53 8.03 -20.77
N THR A 226 8.93 6.87 -20.93
CA THR A 226 7.51 6.74 -21.23
C THR A 226 6.71 6.23 -20.05
N THR A 227 5.50 6.77 -19.87
CA THR A 227 4.53 6.27 -18.91
C THR A 227 3.29 5.83 -19.66
N PRO A 228 3.05 4.52 -19.76
CA PRO A 228 1.82 3.98 -20.34
C PRO A 228 0.66 4.12 -19.37
N LEU A 229 -0.44 4.66 -19.85
CA LEU A 229 -1.65 4.95 -19.09
C LEU A 229 -2.86 4.34 -19.78
N THR A 230 -3.89 4.00 -19.04
CA THR A 230 -5.15 3.53 -19.59
C THR A 230 -5.81 4.61 -20.45
N VAL A 231 -6.48 4.19 -21.53
CA VAL A 231 -7.02 5.15 -22.52
C VAL A 231 -8.24 5.93 -22.03
N GLY A 232 -8.89 5.49 -20.94
CA GLY A 232 -10.17 6.00 -20.48
C GLY A 232 -11.34 5.47 -21.31
N PHE A 233 -12.56 5.82 -20.90
CA PHE A 233 -13.78 5.45 -21.59
C PHE A 233 -14.52 6.70 -22.09
N PHE A 234 -14.60 6.85 -23.41
CA PHE A 234 -15.21 8.03 -24.07
C PHE A 234 -16.36 7.69 -25.01
N ASP A 235 -16.91 6.47 -24.93
CA ASP A 235 -18.01 5.99 -25.77
C ASP A 235 -17.71 6.17 -27.29
N GLY A 236 -16.45 5.87 -27.68
CA GLY A 236 -15.95 5.98 -29.06
C GLY A 236 -15.75 7.42 -29.58
N LYS A 237 -15.97 8.43 -28.73
CA LYS A 237 -15.81 9.86 -29.14
C LYS A 237 -14.36 10.26 -29.40
N ASP A 238 -13.41 9.52 -28.85
CA ASP A 238 -11.96 9.66 -29.10
C ASP A 238 -11.48 8.93 -30.36
N GLY A 239 -12.39 8.17 -31.01
CA GLY A 239 -12.11 7.39 -32.22
C GLY A 239 -11.33 6.11 -31.98
N LEU A 240 -11.17 5.67 -30.70
CA LEU A 240 -10.47 4.45 -30.35
C LEU A 240 -11.43 3.24 -30.28
N GLN A 241 -10.91 2.07 -30.62
CA GLN A 241 -11.64 0.82 -30.50
C GLN A 241 -11.68 0.38 -29.04
N GLN A 242 -12.88 0.20 -28.48
CA GLN A 242 -13.07 -0.11 -27.06
C GLN A 242 -12.65 -1.53 -26.67
N ASP A 243 -12.62 -2.46 -27.62
CA ASP A 243 -12.25 -3.86 -27.37
C ASP A 243 -10.76 -4.16 -27.65
N ALA A 244 -9.99 -3.17 -28.11
CA ALA A 244 -8.55 -3.30 -28.31
C ALA A 244 -7.77 -3.00 -27.03
N ARG A 245 -6.66 -3.70 -26.84
CA ARG A 245 -5.76 -3.47 -25.69
C ARG A 245 -4.83 -2.28 -25.99
N LEU A 246 -5.34 -1.09 -25.73
CA LEU A 246 -4.67 0.17 -26.05
C LEU A 246 -4.15 0.85 -24.79
N LEU A 247 -3.02 1.55 -24.93
CA LEU A 247 -2.50 2.46 -23.90
C LEU A 247 -2.22 3.83 -24.53
N LYS A 248 -2.49 4.88 -23.77
CA LYS A 248 -2.03 6.25 -24.05
C LYS A 248 -0.72 6.47 -23.33
N VAL A 249 0.28 6.90 -24.08
CA VAL A 249 1.65 7.01 -23.61
C VAL A 249 2.02 8.47 -23.55
N VAL A 250 2.20 8.99 -22.35
CA VAL A 250 2.82 10.28 -22.10
C VAL A 250 4.33 10.10 -21.95
N SER A 251 5.09 11.13 -22.24
CA SER A 251 6.55 11.06 -22.32
C SER A 251 7.20 12.18 -21.51
N TYR A 252 8.35 11.89 -20.96
CA TYR A 252 9.19 12.80 -20.19
C TYR A 252 10.62 12.76 -20.72
N LEU A 253 11.36 13.85 -20.53
CA LEU A 253 12.76 13.91 -20.90
C LEU A 253 13.64 13.62 -19.68
N ASP A 254 14.51 12.62 -19.76
CA ASP A 254 15.55 12.41 -18.76
C ASP A 254 16.68 13.42 -18.99
N THR A 255 16.77 14.44 -18.14
CA THR A 255 17.81 15.46 -18.16
C THR A 255 19.06 15.05 -17.35
N GLY A 256 19.01 13.92 -16.64
CA GLY A 256 20.08 13.43 -15.77
C GLY A 256 20.08 14.04 -14.37
N ASP A 257 19.05 14.77 -13.98
CA ASP A 257 18.91 15.33 -12.64
C ASP A 257 18.29 14.34 -11.63
N GLY A 258 17.83 13.17 -12.12
CA GLY A 258 17.19 12.12 -11.33
C GLY A 258 15.67 12.28 -11.16
N ASN A 259 15.04 13.27 -11.81
CA ASN A 259 13.60 13.52 -11.73
C ASN A 259 12.99 13.82 -13.11
N TYR A 260 12.86 12.83 -13.96
CA TYR A 260 12.22 13.01 -15.27
C TYR A 260 10.77 13.48 -15.18
N TRP A 261 10.04 13.23 -14.07
CA TRP A 261 8.67 13.71 -13.87
C TRP A 261 8.54 15.23 -13.96
N ALA A 262 9.61 15.98 -13.65
CA ALA A 262 9.63 17.43 -13.74
C ALA A 262 9.85 17.98 -15.17
N HIS A 263 10.06 17.07 -16.15
CA HIS A 263 10.39 17.42 -17.53
C HIS A 263 9.41 16.82 -18.54
N PRO A 264 8.09 17.11 -18.42
CA PRO A 264 7.08 16.58 -19.34
C PRO A 264 7.30 17.07 -20.77
N ILE A 265 7.15 16.16 -21.73
CA ILE A 265 7.04 16.48 -23.16
C ILE A 265 5.56 16.72 -23.43
N GLU A 266 5.15 17.97 -23.25
CA GLU A 266 3.74 18.34 -23.20
C GLU A 266 3.07 18.28 -24.56
N ASN A 267 1.75 18.04 -24.58
CA ASN A 267 0.91 17.96 -25.77
C ASN A 267 1.34 16.91 -26.82
N LEU A 268 1.95 15.83 -26.36
CA LEU A 268 2.36 14.71 -27.18
C LEU A 268 1.95 13.39 -26.51
N VAL A 269 1.01 12.67 -27.13
CA VAL A 269 0.52 11.38 -26.64
C VAL A 269 0.55 10.37 -27.77
N ALA A 270 1.23 9.25 -27.57
CA ALA A 270 1.16 8.13 -28.47
C ALA A 270 0.08 7.14 -28.00
N VAL A 271 -0.76 6.68 -28.91
CA VAL A 271 -1.69 5.57 -28.67
C VAL A 271 -1.05 4.29 -29.19
N VAL A 272 -0.76 3.38 -28.29
CA VAL A 272 -0.08 2.12 -28.57
C VAL A 272 -1.05 0.97 -28.49
N ASP A 273 -1.08 0.14 -29.53
CA ASP A 273 -1.75 -1.16 -29.53
C ASP A 273 -0.73 -2.22 -29.10
N LEU A 274 -1.00 -2.83 -27.93
CA LEU A 274 -0.11 -3.82 -27.30
C LEU A 274 -0.11 -5.16 -28.05
N GLU A 275 -1.20 -5.54 -28.73
CA GLU A 275 -1.26 -6.76 -29.51
C GLU A 275 -0.56 -6.59 -30.87
N ALA A 276 -0.83 -5.47 -31.54
CA ALA A 276 -0.18 -5.13 -32.82
C ALA A 276 1.27 -4.65 -32.61
N LYS A 277 1.69 -4.36 -31.38
CA LYS A 277 3.02 -3.85 -30.99
C LYS A 277 3.44 -2.63 -31.81
N LYS A 278 2.56 -1.66 -31.94
CA LYS A 278 2.80 -0.46 -32.74
C LYS A 278 2.03 0.74 -32.23
N ILE A 279 2.51 1.94 -32.57
CA ILE A 279 1.75 3.17 -32.45
C ILE A 279 0.66 3.15 -33.53
N ILE A 280 -0.59 3.39 -33.13
CA ILE A 280 -1.74 3.47 -34.04
C ILE A 280 -2.21 4.90 -34.26
N LYS A 281 -1.85 5.81 -33.34
CA LYS A 281 -2.21 7.23 -33.42
C LYS A 281 -1.19 8.05 -32.61
N ILE A 282 -0.86 9.23 -33.09
CA ILE A 282 -0.14 10.24 -32.31
C ILE A 282 -1.06 11.44 -32.16
N GLU A 283 -1.36 11.84 -30.94
CA GLU A 283 -2.15 12.99 -30.60
C GLU A 283 -1.19 14.13 -30.28
N GLU A 284 -1.26 15.21 -31.07
CA GLU A 284 -0.38 16.37 -30.95
C GLU A 284 -1.19 17.63 -30.65
N GLY A 285 -0.70 18.48 -29.77
CA GLY A 285 -1.18 19.83 -29.55
C GLY A 285 -0.08 20.88 -29.85
N PRO A 286 -0.27 22.12 -29.43
CA PRO A 286 0.76 23.16 -29.55
C PRO A 286 2.05 22.74 -28.86
N VAL A 287 3.20 22.95 -29.51
CA VAL A 287 4.50 22.62 -28.93
C VAL A 287 4.79 23.55 -27.76
N ILE A 288 5.01 22.96 -26.60
CA ILE A 288 5.48 23.63 -25.39
C ILE A 288 6.93 23.20 -25.17
N PRO A 289 7.86 24.14 -24.93
CA PRO A 289 9.25 23.78 -24.60
C PRO A 289 9.31 22.93 -23.32
N VAL A 290 10.11 21.89 -23.34
CA VAL A 290 10.31 21.05 -22.14
C VAL A 290 10.94 21.89 -21.02
N PRO A 291 10.41 21.86 -19.80
CA PRO A 291 11.05 22.50 -18.66
C PRO A 291 12.42 21.87 -18.40
N MET A 292 13.51 22.67 -18.40
CA MET A 292 14.88 22.19 -18.34
C MET A 292 15.58 22.50 -17.02
N GLU A 293 14.93 23.23 -16.10
CA GLU A 293 15.53 23.53 -14.80
C GLU A 293 15.62 22.25 -13.96
N PRO A 294 16.80 21.94 -13.36
CA PRO A 294 16.96 20.73 -12.54
C PRO A 294 16.06 20.77 -11.31
N ARG A 295 15.38 19.67 -11.04
CA ARG A 295 14.44 19.50 -9.88
C ARG A 295 14.59 18.13 -9.26
N PRO A 296 15.73 17.83 -8.64
CA PRO A 296 15.92 16.52 -8.01
C PRO A 296 14.94 16.35 -6.85
N TYR A 297 14.39 15.12 -6.69
CA TYR A 297 13.46 14.80 -5.59
C TYR A 297 14.14 14.20 -4.35
N ASP A 298 15.43 13.91 -4.42
CA ASP A 298 16.19 13.22 -3.35
C ASP A 298 16.55 14.14 -2.15
N GLY A 299 16.03 15.35 -2.13
CA GLY A 299 16.21 16.30 -1.04
C GLY A 299 17.52 17.09 -1.09
N ARG A 300 18.33 16.96 -2.15
CA ARG A 300 19.58 17.71 -2.30
C ARG A 300 19.40 19.23 -2.24
N ASP A 301 18.26 19.73 -2.69
CA ASP A 301 17.96 21.16 -2.73
C ASP A 301 17.13 21.65 -1.53
N ARG A 302 16.91 20.80 -0.52
CA ARG A 302 16.14 21.19 0.66
C ARG A 302 16.96 22.01 1.63
N ASN A 303 16.61 23.28 1.81
CA ASN A 303 17.11 24.14 2.90
C ASN A 303 16.36 23.96 4.21
N ALA A 304 15.60 22.87 4.39
CA ALA A 304 14.88 22.59 5.63
C ALA A 304 15.86 22.20 6.75
N PRO A 305 15.65 22.66 7.98
CA PRO A 305 16.44 22.21 9.12
C PRO A 305 16.35 20.68 9.27
N ALA A 306 17.48 20.02 9.55
CA ALA A 306 17.49 18.60 9.82
C ALA A 306 16.61 18.27 11.04
N VAL A 307 15.72 17.30 10.88
CA VAL A 307 14.88 16.80 11.95
C VAL A 307 15.71 15.87 12.82
N LYS A 308 15.66 16.10 14.15
CA LYS A 308 16.33 15.20 15.11
C LYS A 308 15.59 13.86 15.16
N PRO A 309 16.30 12.73 15.25
CA PRO A 309 15.67 11.43 15.37
C PRO A 309 14.77 11.35 16.61
N LEU A 310 13.63 10.68 16.44
CA LEU A 310 12.74 10.27 17.52
C LEU A 310 12.83 8.75 17.65
N GLU A 311 13.22 8.27 18.81
CA GLU A 311 13.25 6.84 19.11
C GLU A 311 12.08 6.49 20.03
N ILE A 312 11.29 5.50 19.62
CA ILE A 312 10.17 4.96 20.37
C ILE A 312 10.59 3.60 20.90
N THR A 313 10.49 3.40 22.22
CA THR A 313 10.87 2.14 22.88
C THR A 313 9.69 1.58 23.68
N GLU A 314 9.61 0.28 23.74
CA GLU A 314 8.62 -0.50 24.51
C GLU A 314 9.38 -1.35 25.53
N PRO A 315 9.83 -0.76 26.66
CA PRO A 315 10.80 -1.40 27.58
C PRO A 315 10.25 -2.65 28.28
N GLU A 316 8.92 -2.78 28.39
CA GLU A 316 8.24 -3.94 28.96
C GLU A 316 7.69 -4.92 27.90
N GLY A 317 8.00 -4.65 26.63
CA GLY A 317 7.52 -5.42 25.48
C GLY A 317 6.29 -4.80 24.83
N LYS A 318 5.75 -5.49 23.82
CA LYS A 318 4.60 -5.04 23.04
C LYS A 318 3.29 -5.41 23.72
N ASN A 319 2.28 -4.51 23.61
CA ASN A 319 0.92 -4.80 24.09
C ASN A 319 0.10 -5.61 23.09
N TYR A 320 0.68 -6.02 21.98
CA TYR A 320 0.01 -6.84 20.96
C TYR A 320 0.84 -8.09 20.65
N THR A 321 0.15 -9.10 20.15
CA THR A 321 0.77 -10.33 19.66
C THR A 321 0.39 -10.57 18.21
N ILE A 322 1.29 -11.19 17.45
CA ILE A 322 1.08 -11.63 16.08
C ILE A 322 1.32 -13.14 16.07
N THR A 323 0.30 -13.90 15.70
CA THR A 323 0.37 -15.36 15.62
C THR A 323 -0.03 -15.78 14.20
N GLY A 324 0.97 -16.17 13.38
CA GLY A 324 0.76 -16.25 11.94
C GLY A 324 0.30 -14.87 11.42
N ASP A 325 -0.85 -14.84 10.74
CA ASP A 325 -1.44 -13.60 10.19
C ASP A 325 -2.58 -13.05 11.08
N THR A 326 -2.71 -13.57 12.31
CA THR A 326 -3.72 -13.10 13.29
C THR A 326 -3.07 -12.17 14.30
N ILE A 327 -3.64 -11.00 14.47
CA ILE A 327 -3.19 -9.96 15.36
C ILE A 327 -4.18 -9.87 16.53
N HIS A 328 -3.64 -9.87 17.75
CA HIS A 328 -4.38 -9.58 18.98
C HIS A 328 -3.81 -8.33 19.64
N TRP A 329 -4.68 -7.35 19.95
CA TRP A 329 -4.33 -6.14 20.69
C TRP A 329 -5.48 -5.73 21.60
N GLN A 330 -5.25 -5.70 22.88
CA GLN A 330 -6.26 -5.36 23.88
C GLN A 330 -7.54 -6.21 23.73
N ASN A 331 -8.66 -5.58 23.34
CA ASN A 331 -9.94 -6.25 23.09
C ASN A 331 -10.14 -6.66 21.62
N TRP A 332 -9.20 -6.34 20.73
CA TRP A 332 -9.29 -6.61 19.31
C TRP A 332 -8.59 -7.91 18.91
N ASP A 333 -9.25 -8.70 18.07
CA ASP A 333 -8.61 -9.75 17.26
C ASP A 333 -8.99 -9.52 15.81
N PHE A 334 -8.03 -9.69 14.90
CA PHE A 334 -8.26 -9.64 13.47
C PHE A 334 -7.21 -10.43 12.71
N HIS A 335 -7.58 -10.89 11.52
CA HIS A 335 -6.67 -11.54 10.57
C HIS A 335 -6.27 -10.52 9.50
N LEU A 336 -5.02 -10.59 9.04
CA LEU A 336 -4.44 -9.71 8.02
C LEU A 336 -3.85 -10.54 6.89
N ARG A 337 -4.09 -10.15 5.64
CA ARG A 337 -3.45 -10.68 4.44
C ARG A 337 -3.24 -9.59 3.42
N LEU A 338 -2.34 -9.81 2.43
CA LEU A 338 -2.16 -8.92 1.29
C LEU A 338 -2.78 -9.51 0.03
N ASN A 339 -3.54 -8.71 -0.69
CA ASN A 339 -4.04 -9.03 -2.02
C ASN A 339 -3.34 -8.15 -3.06
N SER A 340 -2.97 -8.70 -4.21
CA SER A 340 -2.22 -8.00 -5.27
C SER A 340 -2.97 -6.83 -5.88
N ARG A 341 -4.30 -6.84 -5.86
CA ARG A 341 -5.14 -5.77 -6.41
C ARG A 341 -5.40 -4.65 -5.41
N VAL A 342 -5.83 -4.99 -4.20
CA VAL A 342 -6.37 -4.02 -3.22
C VAL A 342 -5.43 -3.74 -2.04
N GLY A 343 -4.30 -4.43 -1.93
CA GLY A 343 -3.41 -4.31 -0.78
C GLY A 343 -3.90 -5.10 0.43
N PRO A 344 -3.68 -4.59 1.65
CA PRO A 344 -4.08 -5.28 2.87
C PRO A 344 -5.60 -5.49 2.98
N ILE A 345 -5.97 -6.70 3.38
CA ILE A 345 -7.33 -7.07 3.72
C ILE A 345 -7.34 -7.47 5.20
N LEU A 346 -8.11 -6.76 6.00
CA LEU A 346 -8.40 -7.11 7.36
C LEU A 346 -9.64 -7.99 7.39
N SER A 347 -9.57 -9.13 8.06
CA SER A 347 -10.69 -10.08 8.08
C SER A 347 -11.03 -10.53 9.49
N THR A 348 -12.26 -11.00 9.68
CA THR A 348 -12.76 -11.58 10.94
C THR A 348 -12.47 -10.70 12.16
N VAL A 349 -12.66 -9.39 11.99
CA VAL A 349 -12.45 -8.43 13.06
C VAL A 349 -13.47 -8.63 14.17
N THR A 350 -12.99 -8.87 15.37
CA THR A 350 -13.81 -9.08 16.56
C THR A 350 -13.35 -8.19 17.70
N TYR A 351 -14.29 -7.87 18.60
CA TYR A 351 -14.06 -7.10 19.82
C TYR A 351 -14.55 -7.87 21.03
N ASN A 352 -13.69 -8.00 22.04
CA ASN A 352 -14.05 -8.65 23.32
C ASN A 352 -14.73 -7.63 24.23
N ASP A 353 -16.05 -7.69 24.31
CA ASP A 353 -16.85 -6.84 25.18
C ASP A 353 -17.15 -7.58 26.49
N ASN A 354 -16.39 -7.28 27.53
CA ASN A 354 -16.52 -7.87 28.88
C ASN A 354 -16.57 -9.42 28.87
N GLY A 355 -15.73 -10.06 28.07
CA GLY A 355 -15.63 -11.51 27.96
C GLY A 355 -16.54 -12.12 26.87
N THR A 356 -17.33 -11.31 26.19
CA THR A 356 -18.12 -11.73 25.02
C THR A 356 -17.39 -11.31 23.74
N LYS A 357 -16.96 -12.28 22.94
CA LYS A 357 -16.33 -12.02 21.65
C LYS A 357 -17.41 -11.66 20.62
N ARG A 358 -17.46 -10.39 20.23
CA ARG A 358 -18.45 -9.83 19.29
C ARG A 358 -17.86 -9.74 17.90
N GLN A 359 -18.65 -10.07 16.87
CA GLN A 359 -18.33 -9.77 15.48
C GLN A 359 -18.42 -8.26 15.24
N VAL A 360 -17.52 -7.72 14.43
CA VAL A 360 -17.52 -6.31 14.03
C VAL A 360 -17.49 -6.19 12.51
N MET A 361 -16.54 -6.84 11.85
CA MET A 361 -16.35 -6.72 10.40
C MET A 361 -15.77 -8.04 9.87
N TYR A 362 -16.42 -8.58 8.82
CA TYR A 362 -15.89 -9.76 8.12
C TYR A 362 -14.66 -9.40 7.30
N GLU A 363 -14.75 -8.32 6.52
CA GLU A 363 -13.66 -7.88 5.66
C GLU A 363 -13.64 -6.35 5.53
N GLY A 364 -12.44 -5.79 5.59
CA GLY A 364 -12.16 -4.39 5.28
C GLY A 364 -10.94 -4.25 4.39
N SER A 365 -11.07 -3.49 3.29
CA SER A 365 -9.99 -3.27 2.31
C SER A 365 -10.17 -1.95 1.56
N LEU A 366 -9.11 -1.51 0.85
CA LEU A 366 -9.21 -0.45 -0.15
C LEU A 366 -9.89 -1.04 -1.39
N GLY A 367 -11.22 -0.91 -1.51
CA GLY A 367 -11.99 -1.46 -2.63
C GLY A 367 -11.66 -0.83 -3.98
N GLY A 368 -11.20 0.42 -3.99
CA GLY A 368 -10.78 1.11 -5.19
C GLY A 368 -10.26 2.52 -4.91
N MET A 369 -9.59 3.07 -5.89
CA MET A 369 -9.15 4.47 -5.87
C MET A 369 -9.31 5.07 -7.25
N ILE A 370 -9.79 6.31 -7.33
CA ILE A 370 -9.88 7.05 -8.59
C ILE A 370 -9.17 8.40 -8.46
N VAL A 371 -8.39 8.75 -9.49
CA VAL A 371 -7.65 10.01 -9.57
C VAL A 371 -8.01 10.74 -10.86
N PRO A 372 -9.10 11.54 -10.88
CA PRO A 372 -9.49 12.33 -12.04
C PRO A 372 -8.74 13.65 -12.08
N TYR A 373 -8.24 14.00 -13.27
CA TYR A 373 -7.62 15.28 -13.58
C TYR A 373 -8.59 16.22 -14.30
N GLY A 374 -8.52 17.51 -14.00
CA GLY A 374 -9.46 18.50 -14.48
C GLY A 374 -9.08 19.21 -15.77
N ASP A 375 -7.92 18.94 -16.37
CA ASP A 375 -7.40 19.62 -17.56
C ASP A 375 -7.86 18.93 -18.86
N PRO A 376 -8.48 19.64 -19.83
CA PRO A 376 -8.99 19.06 -21.07
C PRO A 376 -7.94 18.93 -22.18
N ASP A 377 -6.70 19.34 -22.00
CA ASP A 377 -5.67 19.33 -23.04
C ASP A 377 -5.26 17.90 -23.43
N VAL A 378 -4.57 17.76 -24.57
CA VAL A 378 -4.21 16.50 -25.21
C VAL A 378 -3.51 15.51 -24.25
N GLY A 379 -2.60 16.01 -23.42
CA GLY A 379 -1.87 15.18 -22.45
C GLY A 379 -2.68 14.84 -21.19
N TRP A 380 -3.90 15.39 -21.00
CA TRP A 380 -4.57 15.37 -19.71
C TRP A 380 -6.01 14.87 -19.73
N TYR A 381 -6.79 15.10 -20.79
CA TYR A 381 -8.24 14.88 -20.83
C TYR A 381 -8.67 13.43 -20.50
N PHE A 382 -7.80 12.46 -20.72
CA PHE A 382 -8.09 11.05 -20.50
C PHE A 382 -7.65 10.55 -19.12
N LYS A 383 -6.95 11.37 -18.34
CA LYS A 383 -6.41 10.99 -17.04
C LYS A 383 -7.51 10.91 -15.99
N ALA A 384 -8.00 9.72 -15.77
CA ALA A 384 -8.93 9.35 -14.70
C ALA A 384 -8.61 7.91 -14.29
N TYR A 385 -7.62 7.74 -13.39
CA TYR A 385 -7.04 6.44 -13.09
C TYR A 385 -7.85 5.71 -12.04
N LEU A 386 -8.04 4.40 -12.25
CA LEU A 386 -8.58 3.45 -11.29
C LEU A 386 -7.42 2.57 -10.80
N ASP A 387 -6.55 3.10 -9.94
CA ASP A 387 -5.24 2.53 -9.63
C ASP A 387 -5.29 1.07 -9.16
N SER A 388 -6.30 0.68 -8.39
CA SER A 388 -6.48 -0.73 -7.99
C SER A 388 -6.81 -1.64 -9.18
N GLY A 389 -7.61 -1.15 -10.14
CA GLY A 389 -8.02 -1.91 -11.32
C GLY A 389 -7.01 -1.83 -12.46
N ASP A 390 -6.44 -0.64 -12.69
CA ASP A 390 -5.54 -0.38 -13.82
C ASP A 390 -4.15 -1.00 -13.59
N TYR A 391 -3.64 -0.99 -12.35
CA TYR A 391 -2.24 -1.36 -12.04
C TYR A 391 -2.10 -2.38 -10.91
N GLY A 392 -3.12 -2.53 -10.04
CA GLY A 392 -3.03 -3.39 -8.87
C GLY A 392 -2.17 -2.79 -7.76
N MET A 393 -2.79 -2.04 -6.87
CA MET A 393 -2.07 -1.32 -5.81
C MET A 393 -1.30 -2.24 -4.86
N GLY A 394 -1.79 -3.46 -4.61
CA GLY A 394 -1.07 -4.45 -3.81
C GLY A 394 0.20 -4.96 -4.50
N THR A 395 0.17 -5.13 -5.84
CA THR A 395 1.38 -5.46 -6.62
C THR A 395 2.43 -4.33 -6.54
N LEU A 396 1.98 -3.09 -6.40
CA LEU A 396 2.82 -1.89 -6.28
C LEU A 396 3.16 -1.54 -4.82
N THR A 397 3.03 -2.50 -3.90
CA THR A 397 3.43 -2.32 -2.50
C THR A 397 4.89 -1.90 -2.40
N SER A 398 5.14 -0.81 -1.69
CA SER A 398 6.46 -0.27 -1.42
C SER A 398 6.99 -0.82 -0.09
N PRO A 399 8.21 -1.40 -0.05
CA PRO A 399 8.81 -1.85 1.19
C PRO A 399 8.96 -0.73 2.22
N ILE A 400 8.47 -0.97 3.43
CA ILE A 400 8.49 0.03 4.51
C ILE A 400 9.87 0.09 5.17
N VAL A 401 10.42 1.28 5.28
CA VAL A 401 11.69 1.54 5.97
C VAL A 401 11.42 1.97 7.42
N ARG A 402 11.79 1.10 8.36
CA ARG A 402 11.66 1.37 9.79
C ARG A 402 12.47 2.59 10.21
N GLY A 403 11.88 3.44 11.04
CA GLY A 403 12.48 4.71 11.47
C GLY A 403 12.33 5.85 10.47
N LYS A 404 11.72 5.59 9.30
CA LYS A 404 11.35 6.59 8.29
C LYS A 404 9.87 6.50 7.93
N ASP A 405 9.46 5.42 7.27
CA ASP A 405 8.08 5.21 6.83
C ASP A 405 7.18 4.68 7.97
N ALA A 406 7.78 4.01 8.94
CA ALA A 406 7.14 3.57 10.18
C ALA A 406 8.06 3.84 11.37
N PRO A 407 7.50 3.93 12.62
CA PRO A 407 8.31 4.16 13.81
C PRO A 407 9.35 3.06 14.08
N SER A 408 10.35 3.39 14.90
CA SER A 408 11.43 2.44 15.25
C SER A 408 10.95 1.18 15.98
N ASN A 409 9.80 1.24 16.65
CA ASN A 409 9.17 0.10 17.33
C ASN A 409 8.26 -0.77 16.44
N ALA A 410 8.07 -0.42 15.15
CA ALA A 410 7.21 -1.18 14.25
C ALA A 410 7.71 -2.62 14.01
N VAL A 411 6.79 -3.57 13.93
CA VAL A 411 7.01 -4.90 13.35
C VAL A 411 6.70 -4.82 11.87
N LEU A 412 7.61 -5.31 11.03
CA LEU A 412 7.41 -5.37 9.59
C LEU A 412 7.05 -6.81 9.21
N LEU A 413 6.01 -6.96 8.40
CA LEU A 413 5.56 -8.23 7.85
C LEU A 413 5.95 -8.31 6.38
N ASP A 414 6.50 -9.43 5.98
CA ASP A 414 6.77 -9.76 4.60
C ASP A 414 5.54 -10.42 3.99
N GLU A 415 5.26 -10.12 2.72
CA GLU A 415 4.12 -10.68 2.00
C GLU A 415 4.55 -11.31 0.69
N THR A 416 3.85 -12.36 0.28
CA THR A 416 4.14 -13.06 -0.98
C THR A 416 2.97 -12.97 -1.93
N ILE A 417 3.24 -12.49 -3.15
CA ILE A 417 2.27 -12.40 -4.24
C ILE A 417 2.84 -13.08 -5.50
N ALA A 418 2.00 -13.33 -6.49
CA ALA A 418 2.46 -13.76 -7.82
C ALA A 418 2.87 -12.56 -8.68
N ASP A 419 3.97 -12.67 -9.41
CA ASP A 419 4.26 -11.74 -10.50
C ASP A 419 3.47 -12.10 -11.79
N TYR A 420 3.57 -11.27 -12.82
CA TYR A 420 2.83 -11.47 -14.08
C TYR A 420 3.20 -12.76 -14.84
N THR A 421 4.30 -13.43 -14.48
CA THR A 421 4.68 -14.75 -15.03
C THR A 421 4.11 -15.91 -14.23
N GLY A 422 3.48 -15.62 -13.11
CA GLY A 422 2.98 -16.56 -12.11
C GLY A 422 4.03 -17.04 -11.11
N LYS A 423 5.20 -16.39 -11.06
CA LYS A 423 6.25 -16.72 -10.11
C LYS A 423 5.95 -16.05 -8.75
N PRO A 424 6.03 -16.79 -7.64
CA PRO A 424 5.93 -16.19 -6.31
C PRO A 424 7.06 -15.17 -6.08
N THR A 425 6.69 -14.00 -5.60
CA THR A 425 7.62 -12.90 -5.27
C THR A 425 7.29 -12.38 -3.89
N THR A 426 8.30 -12.33 -3.02
CA THR A 426 8.15 -11.81 -1.66
C THR A 426 8.50 -10.32 -1.63
N ILE A 427 7.63 -9.53 -1.03
CA ILE A 427 7.82 -8.11 -0.76
C ILE A 427 8.24 -7.97 0.71
N PRO A 428 9.51 -7.64 1.00
CA PRO A 428 9.96 -7.49 2.38
C PRO A 428 9.36 -6.23 3.01
N GLY A 429 8.93 -6.32 4.25
CA GLY A 429 8.37 -5.18 4.97
C GLY A 429 7.14 -4.57 4.29
N ALA A 430 6.27 -5.40 3.70
CA ALA A 430 5.08 -4.97 2.97
C ALA A 430 4.07 -4.23 3.87
N VAL A 431 3.94 -4.66 5.12
CA VAL A 431 3.02 -4.07 6.11
C VAL A 431 3.78 -3.81 7.42
N ALA A 432 3.51 -2.68 8.05
CA ALA A 432 4.03 -2.36 9.38
C ALA A 432 2.92 -2.38 10.43
N ILE A 433 3.19 -3.02 11.57
CA ILE A 433 2.31 -3.01 12.73
C ILE A 433 3.05 -2.34 13.89
N PHE A 434 2.42 -1.35 14.51
CA PHE A 434 3.00 -0.63 15.64
C PHE A 434 1.93 0.01 16.52
N GLU A 435 2.26 0.16 17.80
CA GLU A 435 1.46 0.95 18.73
C GLU A 435 2.00 2.38 18.79
N ARG A 436 1.09 3.35 18.89
CA ARG A 436 1.45 4.77 19.08
C ARG A 436 0.68 5.41 20.22
N TYR A 437 1.30 6.41 20.86
CA TYR A 437 0.62 7.32 21.78
C TYR A 437 -0.29 8.28 21.00
N ALA A 438 -1.56 8.39 21.41
CA ALA A 438 -2.57 9.16 20.71
C ALA A 438 -3.21 10.28 21.57
N GLY A 439 -2.55 10.65 22.66
CA GLY A 439 -3.02 11.70 23.56
C GLY A 439 -3.69 11.16 24.83
N PRO A 440 -4.44 12.00 25.56
CA PRO A 440 -5.21 11.54 26.70
C PRO A 440 -6.48 10.81 26.27
N GLU A 441 -6.76 9.65 26.87
CA GLU A 441 -8.05 8.97 26.76
C GLU A 441 -9.08 9.65 27.67
N TYR A 442 -8.72 9.83 28.92
CA TYR A 442 -9.51 10.55 29.90
C TYR A 442 -8.71 11.64 30.59
N LYS A 443 -9.29 12.80 30.73
CA LYS A 443 -8.70 13.93 31.45
C LYS A 443 -9.74 14.69 32.23
N HIS A 444 -9.56 14.78 33.54
CA HIS A 444 -10.40 15.60 34.39
C HIS A 444 -9.60 16.28 35.51
N LEU A 445 -9.86 17.56 35.72
CA LEU A 445 -9.36 18.32 36.84
C LEU A 445 -10.54 19.02 37.54
N GLU A 446 -10.79 18.66 38.75
CA GLU A 446 -11.77 19.32 39.61
C GLU A 446 -11.06 20.03 40.78
N MET A 447 -11.54 21.23 41.17
CA MET A 447 -10.95 22.00 42.25
C MET A 447 -10.97 21.19 43.55
N GLY A 448 -9.82 21.06 44.20
CA GLY A 448 -9.68 20.31 45.45
C GLY A 448 -9.65 18.79 45.31
N LYS A 449 -9.61 18.27 44.07
CA LYS A 449 -9.46 16.85 43.76
C LYS A 449 -8.14 16.54 43.05
N PRO A 450 -7.67 15.29 43.08
CA PRO A 450 -6.54 14.89 42.28
C PRO A 450 -6.81 15.12 40.77
N ASN A 451 -5.76 15.56 40.06
CA ASN A 451 -5.77 15.61 38.61
C ASN A 451 -5.72 14.17 38.04
N VAL A 452 -6.74 13.74 37.33
CA VAL A 452 -6.82 12.41 36.75
C VAL A 452 -6.55 12.49 35.24
N SER A 453 -5.66 11.65 34.75
CA SER A 453 -5.38 11.54 33.31
C SER A 453 -4.97 10.10 32.98
N THR A 454 -5.50 9.57 31.92
CA THR A 454 -5.11 8.28 31.33
C THR A 454 -4.69 8.50 29.88
N GLU A 455 -3.76 7.71 29.41
CA GLU A 455 -3.27 7.79 28.04
C GLU A 455 -4.12 6.92 27.10
N ARG A 456 -4.29 7.42 25.86
CA ARG A 456 -4.86 6.65 24.76
C ARG A 456 -3.74 6.04 23.93
N ARG A 457 -3.90 4.77 23.60
CA ARG A 457 -3.06 4.02 22.67
C ARG A 457 -3.84 3.64 21.42
N GLU A 458 -3.14 3.54 20.32
CA GLU A 458 -3.69 3.10 19.05
C GLU A 458 -2.76 2.03 18.46
N LEU A 459 -3.34 0.95 17.95
CA LEU A 459 -2.62 0.01 17.10
C LEU A 459 -2.81 0.40 15.65
N VAL A 460 -1.72 0.55 14.93
CA VAL A 460 -1.71 0.94 13.51
C VAL A 460 -1.22 -0.22 12.66
N VAL A 461 -1.97 -0.51 11.61
CA VAL A 461 -1.56 -1.38 10.49
C VAL A 461 -1.33 -0.48 9.28
N ARG A 462 -0.06 -0.24 8.93
CA ARG A 462 0.35 0.67 7.86
C ARG A 462 0.76 -0.09 6.62
N TRP A 463 0.31 0.40 5.47
CA TRP A 463 0.71 -0.06 4.16
C TRP A 463 1.00 1.12 3.24
N ILE A 464 1.99 0.95 2.34
CA ILE A 464 2.38 1.97 1.37
C ILE A 464 2.38 1.36 -0.02
N SER A 465 1.81 2.09 -0.99
CA SER A 465 1.82 1.71 -2.40
C SER A 465 2.35 2.85 -3.25
N THR A 466 3.31 2.56 -4.14
CA THR A 466 3.88 3.52 -5.08
C THR A 466 3.28 3.32 -6.45
N VAL A 467 2.41 4.23 -6.87
CA VAL A 467 1.73 4.19 -8.17
C VAL A 467 2.24 5.33 -9.06
N GLY A 468 3.18 4.99 -9.94
CA GLY A 468 3.83 5.97 -10.80
C GLY A 468 4.62 7.02 -10.01
N ASN A 469 4.17 8.27 -10.04
CA ASN A 469 4.79 9.39 -9.35
C ASN A 469 4.26 9.64 -7.92
N TYR A 470 3.20 8.94 -7.50
CA TYR A 470 2.61 9.10 -6.17
C TYR A 470 2.88 7.92 -5.26
N ASP A 471 3.02 8.22 -3.96
CA ASP A 471 3.10 7.26 -2.89
C ASP A 471 1.88 7.43 -1.96
N TYR A 472 1.14 6.36 -1.76
CA TYR A 472 -0.06 6.35 -0.93
C TYR A 472 0.19 5.59 0.35
N ILE A 473 -0.15 6.22 1.48
CA ILE A 473 0.02 5.67 2.82
C ILE A 473 -1.37 5.41 3.39
N PHE A 474 -1.65 4.18 3.78
CA PHE A 474 -2.93 3.80 4.40
C PHE A 474 -2.68 3.17 5.75
N ASP A 475 -3.32 3.74 6.78
CA ASP A 475 -3.31 3.22 8.13
C ASP A 475 -4.71 2.75 8.52
N TRP A 476 -4.83 1.49 8.94
CA TRP A 476 -5.95 1.04 9.73
C TRP A 476 -5.60 1.24 11.19
N VAL A 477 -6.42 2.01 11.90
CA VAL A 477 -6.13 2.46 13.26
C VAL A 477 -7.17 1.87 14.22
N PHE A 478 -6.73 0.97 15.08
CA PHE A 478 -7.56 0.39 16.11
C PHE A 478 -7.43 1.20 17.39
N HIS A 479 -8.57 1.57 17.98
CA HIS A 479 -8.65 2.27 19.24
C HIS A 479 -9.12 1.33 20.35
N ASP A 480 -8.68 1.54 21.57
CA ASP A 480 -9.05 0.74 22.74
C ASP A 480 -10.54 0.82 23.09
N ASN A 481 -11.22 1.90 22.68
CA ASN A 481 -12.63 2.14 22.92
C ASN A 481 -13.59 1.48 21.90
N GLY A 482 -13.09 0.60 21.03
CA GLY A 482 -13.92 -0.11 20.04
C GLY A 482 -14.09 0.61 18.70
N THR A 483 -13.37 1.71 18.45
CA THR A 483 -13.39 2.42 17.18
C THR A 483 -12.30 1.90 16.24
N ILE A 484 -12.59 1.84 14.94
CA ILE A 484 -11.61 1.63 13.87
C ILE A 484 -11.57 2.90 13.03
N GLY A 485 -10.39 3.51 12.90
CA GLY A 485 -10.11 4.64 12.01
C GLY A 485 -9.41 4.19 10.76
N ILE A 486 -9.50 4.99 9.70
CA ILE A 486 -8.73 4.85 8.49
C ILE A 486 -8.09 6.20 8.18
N ASP A 487 -6.76 6.25 8.19
CA ASP A 487 -6.00 7.42 7.78
C ASP A 487 -5.43 7.17 6.38
N ALA A 488 -5.67 8.09 5.45
CA ALA A 488 -5.12 8.03 4.11
C ALA A 488 -4.22 9.25 3.86
N GLY A 489 -3.01 8.99 3.41
CA GLY A 489 -2.04 10.00 3.02
C GLY A 489 -1.60 9.84 1.57
N ALA A 490 -1.29 10.96 0.91
CA ALA A 490 -0.66 10.98 -0.40
C ALA A 490 0.61 11.82 -0.35
N THR A 491 1.67 11.31 -0.95
CA THR A 491 2.98 11.96 -1.06
C THR A 491 3.60 11.59 -2.41
N GLY A 492 4.91 11.74 -2.58
CA GLY A 492 5.61 11.44 -3.82
C GLY A 492 5.92 12.70 -4.62
N ILE A 493 5.81 12.62 -5.94
CA ILE A 493 6.14 13.70 -6.88
C ILE A 493 4.86 14.19 -7.54
N GLU A 494 4.61 15.51 -7.49
CA GLU A 494 3.46 16.14 -8.15
C GLU A 494 3.45 15.88 -9.66
N ALA A 495 2.29 15.49 -10.20
CA ALA A 495 2.11 15.44 -11.65
C ALA A 495 2.00 16.84 -12.23
N VAL A 496 3.00 17.24 -13.00
CA VAL A 496 3.11 18.60 -13.53
C VAL A 496 2.89 18.65 -15.03
N LYS A 497 2.32 19.78 -15.47
CA LYS A 497 2.12 20.16 -16.86
C LYS A 497 3.18 21.17 -17.29
N GLY A 498 3.81 20.96 -18.43
CA GLY A 498 4.69 21.93 -19.06
C GLY A 498 3.91 23.13 -19.61
N VAL A 499 4.35 24.36 -19.31
CA VAL A 499 3.69 25.60 -19.73
C VAL A 499 4.70 26.65 -20.20
N LEU A 500 4.20 27.71 -20.84
CA LEU A 500 5.05 28.83 -21.31
C LEU A 500 5.44 29.77 -20.18
N ALA A 501 4.55 30.01 -19.22
CA ALA A 501 4.76 30.96 -18.15
C ALA A 501 5.87 30.52 -17.18
N LYS A 502 6.72 31.47 -16.82
CA LYS A 502 7.69 31.36 -15.73
C LYS A 502 7.18 32.00 -14.44
N THR A 503 6.40 33.04 -14.59
CA THR A 503 5.83 33.80 -13.48
C THR A 503 4.37 34.16 -13.78
N MET A 504 3.62 34.50 -12.74
CA MET A 504 2.22 34.96 -12.89
C MET A 504 2.08 36.31 -13.59
N HIS A 505 3.19 36.98 -13.92
CA HIS A 505 3.20 38.22 -14.70
C HIS A 505 3.36 38.00 -16.21
N ASP A 506 3.63 36.79 -16.63
CA ASP A 506 3.81 36.48 -18.06
C ASP A 506 2.47 36.49 -18.79
N PRO A 507 2.45 36.89 -20.09
CA PRO A 507 1.21 37.01 -20.85
C PRO A 507 0.37 35.75 -20.94
N SER A 508 1.01 34.57 -20.95
CA SER A 508 0.36 33.25 -21.00
C SER A 508 -0.14 32.75 -19.65
N ALA A 509 0.31 33.35 -18.53
CA ALA A 509 0.09 32.80 -17.19
C ALA A 509 -1.38 32.52 -16.86
N LYS A 510 -2.28 33.40 -17.26
CA LYS A 510 -3.73 33.23 -17.01
C LYS A 510 -4.31 32.00 -17.70
N GLU A 511 -3.89 31.71 -18.92
CA GLU A 511 -4.35 30.53 -19.66
C GLU A 511 -3.62 29.27 -19.18
N ASP A 512 -2.30 29.37 -18.96
CA ASP A 512 -1.46 28.28 -18.47
C ASP A 512 -1.92 27.75 -17.11
N THR A 513 -2.46 28.62 -16.25
CA THR A 513 -2.94 28.26 -14.89
C THR A 513 -4.44 28.04 -14.79
N ARG A 514 -5.16 27.95 -15.91
CA ARG A 514 -6.62 27.82 -15.91
C ARG A 514 -7.10 26.55 -15.19
N TYR A 515 -6.33 25.47 -15.27
CA TYR A 515 -6.65 24.16 -14.69
C TYR A 515 -5.61 23.69 -13.66
N GLY A 516 -4.87 24.63 -13.07
CA GLY A 516 -3.85 24.31 -12.10
C GLY A 516 -3.18 25.54 -11.51
N THR A 517 -2.11 25.33 -10.80
CA THR A 517 -1.33 26.38 -10.14
C THR A 517 0.11 26.37 -10.67
N LEU A 518 0.63 27.55 -11.04
CA LEU A 518 2.05 27.66 -11.37
C LEU A 518 2.86 27.44 -10.11
N ILE A 519 3.57 26.31 -10.04
CA ILE A 519 4.33 25.91 -8.86
C ILE A 519 5.82 26.24 -8.98
N ASP A 520 6.31 26.39 -10.21
CA ASP A 520 7.67 26.84 -10.51
C ASP A 520 7.73 27.31 -11.99
N HIS A 521 8.89 27.76 -12.46
CA HIS A 521 9.08 28.18 -13.84
C HIS A 521 8.71 27.09 -14.84
N ASN A 522 7.82 27.40 -15.76
CA ASN A 522 7.36 26.53 -16.83
C ASN A 522 6.66 25.25 -16.38
N ILE A 523 6.24 25.13 -15.12
CA ILE A 523 5.46 24.00 -14.64
C ILE A 523 4.25 24.41 -13.82
N VAL A 524 3.14 23.74 -14.09
CA VAL A 524 1.86 23.89 -13.39
C VAL A 524 1.51 22.56 -12.74
N GLY A 525 1.23 22.56 -11.43
CA GLY A 525 0.57 21.47 -10.75
C GLY A 525 -0.89 21.43 -11.17
N THR A 526 -1.30 20.38 -11.88
CA THR A 526 -2.64 20.26 -12.45
C THR A 526 -3.67 19.92 -11.40
N THR A 527 -4.81 20.62 -11.37
CA THR A 527 -5.89 20.35 -10.43
C THR A 527 -6.45 18.93 -10.62
N HIS A 528 -6.43 18.15 -9.57
CA HIS A 528 -6.95 16.79 -9.52
C HIS A 528 -7.39 16.41 -8.11
N GLN A 529 -8.01 15.25 -7.97
CA GLN A 529 -8.46 14.72 -6.69
C GLN A 529 -8.00 13.27 -6.56
N HIS A 530 -7.76 12.84 -5.31
CA HIS A 530 -7.57 11.45 -4.97
C HIS A 530 -8.78 11.00 -4.15
N ILE A 531 -9.57 10.08 -4.70
CA ILE A 531 -10.80 9.59 -4.09
C ILE A 531 -10.57 8.13 -3.69
N TYR A 532 -10.55 7.88 -2.38
CA TYR A 532 -10.35 6.56 -1.80
C TYR A 532 -11.69 5.93 -1.48
N ASN A 533 -11.91 4.71 -1.95
CA ASN A 533 -13.13 3.93 -1.69
C ASN A 533 -12.76 2.70 -0.86
N PHE A 534 -13.15 2.68 0.41
CA PHE A 534 -12.99 1.53 1.28
C PHE A 534 -14.23 0.64 1.24
N ARG A 535 -14.03 -0.65 1.00
CA ARG A 535 -15.05 -1.68 1.14
C ARG A 535 -15.03 -2.21 2.56
N LEU A 536 -16.17 -2.16 3.23
CA LEU A 536 -16.37 -2.65 4.58
C LEU A 536 -17.53 -3.64 4.59
N ASP A 537 -17.26 -4.90 4.85
CA ASP A 537 -18.28 -5.94 5.07
C ASP A 537 -18.52 -6.05 6.59
N LEU A 538 -19.44 -5.22 7.08
CA LEU A 538 -19.72 -5.08 8.50
C LEU A 538 -20.74 -6.11 8.97
N ASP A 539 -20.37 -6.88 9.99
CA ASP A 539 -21.17 -7.93 10.60
C ASP A 539 -21.31 -7.68 12.12
N VAL A 540 -21.91 -6.55 12.48
CA VAL A 540 -22.02 -6.17 13.90
C VAL A 540 -23.00 -7.12 14.60
N ASP A 541 -22.45 -8.01 15.46
CA ASP A 541 -23.16 -9.08 16.17
C ASP A 541 -23.93 -10.05 15.25
N GLY A 542 -23.50 -10.19 14.00
CA GLY A 542 -24.07 -11.07 12.99
C GLY A 542 -24.25 -10.39 11.64
N GLU A 543 -24.68 -11.15 10.63
CA GLU A 543 -24.78 -10.72 9.24
C GLU A 543 -26.00 -9.83 8.94
N ASN A 544 -27.04 -9.89 9.79
CA ASN A 544 -28.27 -9.13 9.59
C ASN A 544 -28.18 -7.76 10.24
N ASN A 545 -27.86 -6.75 9.47
CA ASN A 545 -27.63 -5.39 9.95
C ASN A 545 -28.51 -4.38 9.22
N THR A 546 -28.93 -3.34 9.93
CA THR A 546 -29.69 -2.21 9.40
C THR A 546 -28.86 -0.94 9.46
N LEU A 547 -28.71 -0.25 8.33
CA LEU A 547 -28.02 1.03 8.26
C LEU A 547 -28.98 2.16 8.65
N VAL A 548 -28.60 2.95 9.67
CA VAL A 548 -29.36 4.10 10.18
C VAL A 548 -28.53 5.37 10.03
N ALA A 549 -29.13 6.40 9.46
CA ALA A 549 -28.54 7.74 9.43
C ALA A 549 -29.03 8.57 10.62
N MET A 550 -28.12 9.37 11.18
CA MET A 550 -28.39 10.31 12.27
C MET A 550 -27.92 11.69 11.85
N ASP A 551 -28.85 12.61 11.66
CA ASP A 551 -28.56 13.99 11.25
C ASP A 551 -28.91 14.97 12.38
N PRO A 552 -27.95 15.76 12.90
CA PRO A 552 -28.25 16.83 13.84
C PRO A 552 -28.99 17.96 13.12
N GLU A 553 -30.07 18.42 13.70
CA GLU A 553 -30.90 19.50 13.17
C GLU A 553 -31.14 20.58 14.22
N VAL A 554 -30.95 21.83 13.86
CA VAL A 554 -31.33 22.97 14.71
C VAL A 554 -32.77 23.37 14.42
N LYS A 555 -33.62 23.32 15.44
CA LYS A 555 -35.03 23.69 15.33
C LYS A 555 -35.37 24.89 16.21
N PRO A 556 -36.38 25.69 15.85
CA PRO A 556 -36.91 26.73 16.74
C PRO A 556 -37.36 26.14 18.07
N ASN A 557 -37.03 26.79 19.17
CA ASN A 557 -37.53 26.41 20.47
C ASN A 557 -39.01 26.87 20.62
N THR A 558 -39.93 25.92 20.63
CA THR A 558 -41.36 26.19 20.79
C THR A 558 -41.84 26.10 22.25
N ALA A 559 -40.96 25.71 23.18
CA ALA A 559 -41.30 25.56 24.60
C ALA A 559 -41.28 26.90 25.37
N GLY A 560 -40.91 27.99 24.74
CA GLY A 560 -40.80 29.33 25.35
C GLY A 560 -39.49 29.53 26.11
N GLY A 561 -39.32 30.72 26.69
CA GLY A 561 -38.12 31.14 27.41
C GLY A 561 -37.13 31.91 26.53
N PRO A 562 -35.95 32.27 27.06
CA PRO A 562 -34.98 33.10 26.35
C PRO A 562 -34.19 32.39 25.26
N ARG A 563 -34.22 31.07 25.24
CA ARG A 563 -33.54 30.26 24.23
C ARG A 563 -34.42 30.17 22.99
N THR A 564 -33.89 30.63 21.85
CA THR A 564 -34.65 30.72 20.59
C THR A 564 -34.61 29.47 19.74
N SER A 565 -33.60 28.58 19.96
CA SER A 565 -33.43 27.34 19.19
C SER A 565 -33.00 26.19 20.08
N THR A 566 -33.27 24.98 19.60
CA THR A 566 -32.80 23.71 20.19
C THR A 566 -32.17 22.85 19.10
N MET A 567 -31.38 21.88 19.51
CA MET A 567 -30.82 20.86 18.61
C MET A 567 -31.49 19.52 18.89
N GLN A 568 -31.85 18.84 17.83
CA GLN A 568 -32.39 17.47 17.83
C GLN A 568 -31.59 16.61 16.88
N VAL A 569 -31.60 15.31 17.10
CA VAL A 569 -31.01 14.32 16.20
C VAL A 569 -32.15 13.55 15.54
N ASN A 570 -32.24 13.66 14.22
CA ASN A 570 -33.19 12.87 13.45
C ASN A 570 -32.53 11.54 13.07
N GLN A 571 -33.29 10.44 13.19
CA GLN A 571 -32.85 9.12 12.77
C GLN A 571 -33.74 8.59 11.66
N TYR A 572 -33.17 7.98 10.65
CA TYR A 572 -33.91 7.31 9.60
C TYR A 572 -33.15 6.10 9.05
N THR A 573 -33.88 5.05 8.74
CA THR A 573 -33.32 3.82 8.15
C THR A 573 -33.01 4.04 6.68
N ILE A 574 -31.84 3.59 6.26
CA ILE A 574 -31.42 3.53 4.86
C ILE A 574 -31.71 2.12 4.35
N ASP A 575 -32.79 1.95 3.60
CA ASP A 575 -33.31 0.65 3.13
C ASP A 575 -32.90 0.33 1.68
N SER A 576 -32.16 1.20 1.03
CA SER A 576 -31.66 0.99 -0.32
C SER A 576 -30.36 1.75 -0.57
N GLU A 577 -29.52 1.22 -1.45
CA GLU A 577 -28.26 1.84 -1.84
C GLU A 577 -28.46 3.25 -2.43
N GLN A 578 -29.53 3.44 -3.21
CA GLN A 578 -29.85 4.76 -3.76
C GLN A 578 -30.12 5.81 -2.66
N LYS A 579 -30.73 5.42 -1.54
CA LYS A 579 -30.94 6.32 -0.39
C LYS A 579 -29.67 6.53 0.43
N ALA A 580 -28.69 5.62 0.32
CA ALA A 580 -27.39 5.76 0.94
C ALA A 580 -26.50 6.78 0.22
N ALA A 581 -26.74 7.03 -1.07
CA ALA A 581 -26.01 8.04 -1.84
C ALA A 581 -26.31 9.44 -1.28
N GLN A 582 -25.27 10.10 -0.77
CA GLN A 582 -25.40 11.41 -0.12
C GLN A 582 -24.30 12.37 -0.56
N LYS A 583 -24.59 13.67 -0.45
CA LYS A 583 -23.55 14.68 -0.45
C LYS A 583 -22.73 14.55 0.84
N PHE A 584 -21.45 14.84 0.75
CA PHE A 584 -20.59 14.90 1.93
C PHE A 584 -21.16 15.90 2.95
N ASP A 585 -21.48 15.39 4.13
CA ASP A 585 -21.90 16.18 5.27
C ASP A 585 -21.21 15.63 6.52
N PRO A 586 -20.20 16.34 7.06
CA PRO A 586 -19.41 15.86 8.20
C PRO A 586 -20.23 15.77 9.50
N GLY A 587 -21.41 16.37 9.55
CA GLY A 587 -22.33 16.28 10.69
C GLY A 587 -23.19 15.02 10.72
N THR A 588 -23.24 14.26 9.62
CA THR A 588 -24.10 13.09 9.53
C THR A 588 -23.40 11.83 10.08
N ILE A 589 -24.07 11.14 11.00
CA ILE A 589 -23.63 9.88 11.57
C ILE A 589 -24.38 8.73 10.88
N ARG A 590 -23.67 7.66 10.57
CA ARG A 590 -24.24 6.39 10.10
C ARG A 590 -24.08 5.35 11.19
N LEU A 591 -25.15 4.65 11.49
CA LEU A 591 -25.18 3.54 12.44
C LEU A 591 -25.53 2.26 11.71
N LEU A 592 -24.82 1.19 12.04
CA LEU A 592 -25.20 -0.16 11.70
C LEU A 592 -25.76 -0.83 12.96
N SER A 593 -26.97 -1.33 12.89
CA SER A 593 -27.65 -1.98 14.00
C SER A 593 -27.97 -3.42 13.63
N ASN A 594 -27.64 -4.35 14.49
CA ASN A 594 -28.12 -5.73 14.37
C ASN A 594 -29.65 -5.74 14.51
N THR A 595 -30.35 -6.45 13.61
CA THR A 595 -31.82 -6.53 13.55
C THR A 595 -32.34 -7.89 14.00
#